data_53ee31cebb0eb796b876329f04f8c734
#
_entry.id   53ee31cebb0eb796b876329f04f8c734
#
_cell.length_a   1.000
_cell.length_b   1.000
_cell.length_c   1.000
_cell.angle_alpha   90.00
_cell.angle_beta   90.00
_cell.angle_gamma   90.00
#
_symmetry.space_group_name_H-M   'P 1'
#
loop_
_entity.id
_entity.type
_entity.pdbx_description
1 polymer ?
#
loop_
_entity_poly.entity_id
_entity_poly.type
_entity_poly.pdbx_seq_one_letter_code
_entity_poly.pdbx_strand_id
1 'polypeptide(L)'
;MPSYCPRSSLPAKVLGWLAHLSPPRRPGQGGTPPLSLEVRLDAVAAVILDGLSYRRAGRMVGISKTEVGDSLDLLLGPLADLGFCQPDGTFITSLHDLRQWLAEMAGCGEAVCLDGLATRVQRPLGWANQKVLYDAKRHSHTAQGLALSTIHGDLLWCDGGWPGSCHEHELIELAGLDQALEEVEVTSLLDRGFRGLAKTRVHWHAPVGDRRTKDRLSDGQRAFNRVQAGLRALVEQAIGHLANAWSLRRWRGLLYRVRDVFRAAGALVCLGRWLHRVPT
;
A
#
# COMPACT_ATOMS: atom_id res chain seq x y z
N MET A 1 10.03 1.61 -17.68
CA MET A 1 9.63 0.25 -17.31
C MET A 1 10.28 -0.06 -15.97
N PRO A 2 9.57 -0.44 -14.90
CA PRO A 2 10.23 -0.90 -13.71
C PRO A 2 10.96 -2.18 -14.08
N SER A 3 12.28 -2.19 -13.90
CA SER A 3 13.12 -3.35 -14.10
C SER A 3 12.66 -4.45 -13.13
N TYR A 4 12.14 -5.52 -13.68
CA TYR A 4 11.78 -6.74 -12.96
C TYR A 4 12.99 -7.20 -12.15
N CYS A 5 12.85 -7.29 -10.84
CA CYS A 5 13.95 -7.75 -9.97
C CYS A 5 14.22 -9.22 -10.28
N PRO A 6 15.45 -9.61 -10.61
CA PRO A 6 15.76 -11.01 -10.92
C PRO A 6 15.48 -11.90 -9.70
N ARG A 7 14.89 -13.05 -9.94
CA ARG A 7 14.39 -14.07 -8.99
C ARG A 7 15.36 -14.51 -7.91
N SER A 8 16.67 -14.33 -8.14
CA SER A 8 17.74 -14.76 -7.25
C SER A 8 17.94 -13.90 -6.01
N SER A 9 17.14 -12.85 -5.82
CA SER A 9 17.39 -11.82 -4.81
C SER A 9 16.32 -11.69 -3.72
N LEU A 10 15.26 -12.52 -3.71
CA LEU A 10 14.34 -12.52 -2.57
C LEU A 10 15.08 -12.97 -1.31
N PRO A 11 14.98 -12.22 -0.19
CA PRO A 11 15.63 -12.60 1.04
C PRO A 11 15.31 -14.04 1.43
N ALA A 12 16.28 -14.80 1.87
CA ALA A 12 16.08 -16.18 2.32
C ALA A 12 14.96 -16.29 3.37
N LYS A 13 14.78 -15.25 4.19
CA LYS A 13 13.69 -15.12 5.16
C LYS A 13 12.31 -15.10 4.47
N VAL A 14 12.15 -14.38 3.36
CA VAL A 14 10.91 -14.32 2.60
C VAL A 14 10.65 -15.64 1.89
N LEU A 15 11.67 -16.22 1.26
CA LEU A 15 11.58 -17.54 0.64
C LEU A 15 11.26 -18.64 1.66
N GLY A 16 11.92 -18.61 2.83
CA GLY A 16 11.65 -19.52 3.93
C GLY A 16 10.21 -19.43 4.44
N TRP A 17 9.72 -18.21 4.63
CA TRP A 17 8.34 -17.96 5.05
C TRP A 17 7.34 -18.43 3.99
N LEU A 18 7.56 -18.15 2.73
CA LEU A 18 6.71 -18.58 1.62
C LEU A 18 6.79 -20.10 1.36
N ALA A 19 7.91 -20.75 1.69
CA ALA A 19 8.06 -22.20 1.52
C ALA A 19 7.05 -23.00 2.35
N HIS A 20 6.62 -22.50 3.49
CA HIS A 20 5.58 -23.13 4.32
C HIS A 20 4.19 -23.15 3.63
N LEU A 21 3.99 -22.32 2.62
CA LEU A 21 2.73 -22.26 1.86
C LEU A 21 2.62 -23.35 0.77
N SER A 22 3.73 -23.98 0.42
CA SER A 22 3.77 -25.10 -0.54
C SER A 22 3.99 -26.40 0.23
N PRO A 23 2.94 -27.11 0.66
CA PRO A 23 3.11 -28.34 1.41
C PRO A 23 3.90 -29.35 0.55
N PRO A 24 4.87 -30.05 1.15
CA PRO A 24 5.64 -31.05 0.45
C PRO A 24 4.71 -32.17 -0.06
N ARG A 25 4.99 -32.69 -1.24
CA ARG A 25 4.26 -33.82 -1.81
C ARG A 25 4.36 -35.00 -0.86
N ARG A 26 3.23 -35.68 -0.60
CA ARG A 26 3.27 -36.97 0.10
C ARG A 26 3.96 -38.01 -0.82
N PRO A 27 4.86 -38.85 -0.28
CA PRO A 27 5.47 -39.92 -1.04
C PRO A 27 4.38 -40.80 -1.68
N GLY A 28 4.51 -41.11 -2.97
CA GLY A 28 3.54 -41.92 -3.71
C GLY A 28 2.37 -41.18 -4.36
N GLN A 29 2.25 -39.87 -4.20
CA GLN A 29 1.25 -39.06 -4.88
C GLN A 29 1.62 -38.87 -6.35
N GLY A 30 0.95 -39.60 -7.28
CA GLY A 30 1.05 -39.42 -8.72
C GLY A 30 0.48 -38.09 -9.18
N GLY A 31 0.78 -37.65 -10.41
CA GLY A 31 0.25 -36.43 -11.04
C GLY A 31 1.35 -35.44 -11.41
N THR A 32 0.95 -34.31 -12.06
CA THR A 32 1.87 -33.24 -12.45
C THR A 32 2.56 -32.64 -11.23
N PRO A 33 3.88 -32.37 -11.28
CA PRO A 33 4.58 -31.67 -10.17
C PRO A 33 3.88 -30.39 -9.81
N PRO A 34 3.77 -30.06 -8.51
CA PRO A 34 3.21 -28.77 -8.11
C PRO A 34 4.09 -27.63 -8.66
N LEU A 35 3.44 -26.54 -9.05
CA LEU A 35 4.15 -25.35 -9.50
C LEU A 35 5.10 -24.88 -8.39
N SER A 36 6.32 -24.49 -8.77
CA SER A 36 7.27 -23.88 -7.84
C SER A 36 6.69 -22.59 -7.28
N LEU A 37 7.06 -22.27 -6.05
CA LEU A 37 6.63 -21.04 -5.39
C LEU A 37 7.04 -19.78 -6.18
N GLU A 38 8.21 -19.81 -6.78
CA GLU A 38 8.76 -18.73 -7.61
C GLU A 38 7.85 -18.40 -8.80
N VAL A 39 7.44 -19.44 -9.55
CA VAL A 39 6.51 -19.29 -10.69
C VAL A 39 5.18 -18.71 -10.23
N ARG A 40 4.67 -19.15 -9.07
CA ARG A 40 3.43 -18.61 -8.49
C ARG A 40 3.59 -17.15 -8.10
N LEU A 41 4.70 -16.78 -7.45
CA LEU A 41 5.00 -15.40 -7.06
C LEU A 41 5.12 -14.47 -8.26
N ASP A 42 5.82 -14.91 -9.30
CA ASP A 42 5.97 -14.13 -10.53
C ASP A 42 4.60 -13.88 -11.19
N ALA A 43 3.75 -14.90 -11.24
CA ALA A 43 2.41 -14.75 -11.77
C ALA A 43 1.55 -13.77 -10.95
N VAL A 44 1.62 -13.87 -9.61
CA VAL A 44 0.87 -13.00 -8.70
C VAL A 44 1.41 -11.57 -8.73
N ALA A 45 2.74 -11.39 -8.73
CA ALA A 45 3.37 -10.08 -8.87
C ALA A 45 2.97 -9.40 -10.19
N ALA A 46 2.97 -10.13 -11.31
CA ALA A 46 2.54 -9.62 -12.59
C ALA A 46 1.05 -9.19 -12.60
N VAL A 47 0.20 -9.87 -11.84
CA VAL A 47 -1.22 -9.46 -11.68
C VAL A 47 -1.33 -8.22 -10.80
N ILE A 48 -0.64 -8.18 -9.66
CA ILE A 48 -0.76 -7.10 -8.67
C ILE A 48 -0.03 -5.84 -9.13
N LEU A 49 1.22 -5.96 -9.56
CA LEU A 49 2.06 -4.80 -9.89
C LEU A 49 1.84 -4.32 -11.32
N ASP A 50 1.79 -5.23 -12.30
CA ASP A 50 1.72 -4.88 -13.73
C ASP A 50 0.28 -4.89 -14.27
N GLY A 51 -0.69 -5.34 -13.48
CA GLY A 51 -2.11 -5.41 -13.86
C GLY A 51 -2.40 -6.37 -15.00
N LEU A 52 -1.56 -7.37 -15.19
CA LEU A 52 -1.78 -8.36 -16.23
C LEU A 52 -3.05 -9.17 -15.93
N SER A 53 -3.84 -9.45 -16.97
CA SER A 53 -4.91 -10.43 -16.82
C SER A 53 -4.31 -11.81 -16.53
N TYR A 54 -5.04 -12.66 -15.82
CA TYR A 54 -4.59 -14.03 -15.49
C TYR A 54 -4.08 -14.80 -16.72
N ARG A 55 -4.71 -14.61 -17.90
CA ARG A 55 -4.27 -15.22 -19.16
C ARG A 55 -2.92 -14.69 -19.63
N ARG A 56 -2.64 -13.38 -19.44
CA ARG A 56 -1.36 -12.78 -19.82
C ARG A 56 -0.26 -13.14 -18.84
N ALA A 57 -0.54 -13.07 -17.55
CA ALA A 57 0.38 -13.50 -16.50
C ALA A 57 0.76 -14.97 -16.67
N GLY A 58 -0.22 -15.84 -16.91
CA GLY A 58 0.04 -17.26 -17.16
C GLY A 58 0.94 -17.49 -18.37
N ARG A 59 0.70 -16.80 -19.51
CA ARG A 59 1.59 -16.88 -20.67
C ARG A 59 3.02 -16.43 -20.39
N MET A 60 3.18 -15.42 -19.56
CA MET A 60 4.50 -14.88 -19.21
C MET A 60 5.34 -15.90 -18.45
N VAL A 61 4.73 -16.65 -17.54
CA VAL A 61 5.45 -17.61 -16.67
C VAL A 61 5.24 -19.09 -17.07
N GLY A 62 4.52 -19.35 -18.18
CA GLY A 62 4.34 -20.71 -18.70
C GLY A 62 3.28 -21.55 -18.00
N ILE A 63 2.25 -20.94 -17.40
CA ILE A 63 1.17 -21.63 -16.68
C ILE A 63 -0.21 -21.24 -17.21
N SER A 64 -1.24 -22.02 -16.87
CA SER A 64 -2.62 -21.77 -17.26
C SER A 64 -3.24 -20.57 -16.52
N LYS A 65 -4.33 -20.01 -17.07
CA LYS A 65 -5.13 -18.97 -16.41
C LYS A 65 -5.65 -19.43 -15.04
N THR A 66 -6.04 -20.70 -14.92
CA THR A 66 -6.57 -21.28 -13.67
C THR A 66 -5.49 -21.32 -12.60
N GLU A 67 -4.30 -21.83 -12.97
CA GLU A 67 -3.16 -21.87 -12.05
C GLU A 67 -2.71 -20.48 -11.55
N VAL A 68 -2.87 -19.42 -12.37
CA VAL A 68 -2.66 -18.04 -11.90
C VAL A 68 -3.71 -17.65 -10.88
N GLY A 69 -4.99 -18.00 -11.11
CA GLY A 69 -6.06 -17.76 -10.14
C GLY A 69 -5.80 -18.47 -8.81
N ASP A 70 -5.48 -19.77 -8.87
CA ASP A 70 -5.14 -20.58 -7.69
C ASP A 70 -3.90 -20.05 -6.97
N SER A 71 -2.92 -19.53 -7.72
CA SER A 71 -1.73 -18.91 -7.14
C SER A 71 -2.05 -17.59 -6.42
N LEU A 72 -2.96 -16.79 -6.97
CA LEU A 72 -3.43 -15.57 -6.30
C LEU A 72 -4.23 -15.93 -5.04
N ASP A 73 -5.09 -16.95 -5.09
CA ASP A 73 -5.86 -17.42 -3.95
C ASP A 73 -4.96 -17.93 -2.82
N LEU A 74 -3.86 -18.56 -3.16
CA LEU A 74 -2.88 -19.10 -2.22
C LEU A 74 -2.01 -17.99 -1.59
N LEU A 75 -1.58 -17.00 -2.38
CA LEU A 75 -0.49 -16.09 -1.98
C LEU A 75 -0.96 -14.70 -1.57
N LEU A 76 -2.18 -14.28 -1.94
CA LEU A 76 -2.61 -12.90 -1.70
C LEU A 76 -2.68 -12.56 -0.20
N GLY A 77 -3.31 -13.40 0.62
CA GLY A 77 -3.36 -13.22 2.07
C GLY A 77 -1.96 -13.23 2.70
N PRO A 78 -1.18 -14.30 2.50
CA PRO A 78 0.21 -14.32 2.95
C PRO A 78 1.04 -13.11 2.54
N LEU A 79 0.96 -12.63 1.30
CA LEU A 79 1.65 -11.41 0.87
C LEU A 79 1.14 -10.16 1.59
N ALA A 80 -0.17 -10.09 1.87
CA ALA A 80 -0.75 -9.01 2.67
C ALA A 80 -0.25 -9.02 4.13
N ASP A 81 0.02 -10.19 4.68
CA ASP A 81 0.51 -10.40 6.06
C ASP A 81 2.04 -10.28 6.18
N LEU A 82 2.78 -10.32 5.06
CA LEU A 82 4.23 -10.17 5.05
C LEU A 82 4.68 -8.86 5.71
N GLY A 83 3.87 -7.81 5.58
CA GLY A 83 4.19 -6.49 6.08
C GLY A 83 5.12 -5.68 5.16
N PHE A 84 5.62 -4.58 5.69
CA PHE A 84 6.35 -3.56 4.93
C PHE A 84 7.83 -3.60 5.30
N CYS A 85 8.66 -4.06 4.34
CA CYS A 85 10.12 -4.16 4.52
C CYS A 85 10.74 -2.77 4.58
N GLN A 86 11.48 -2.50 5.65
CA GLN A 86 12.17 -1.24 5.87
C GLN A 86 13.60 -1.28 5.30
N PRO A 87 14.27 -0.12 5.16
CA PRO A 87 15.63 -0.05 4.59
C PRO A 87 16.66 -0.91 5.30
N ASP A 88 16.52 -1.16 6.60
CA ASP A 88 17.38 -1.99 7.43
C ASP A 88 17.06 -3.50 7.34
N GLY A 89 16.02 -3.87 6.59
CA GLY A 89 15.55 -5.24 6.45
C GLY A 89 14.57 -5.71 7.53
N THR A 90 14.17 -4.84 8.44
CA THR A 90 13.07 -5.13 9.39
C THR A 90 11.72 -5.08 8.70
N PHE A 91 10.70 -5.67 9.30
CA PHE A 91 9.34 -5.71 8.74
C PHE A 91 8.33 -5.14 9.73
N ILE A 92 7.51 -4.22 9.27
CA ILE A 92 6.33 -3.74 9.97
C ILE A 92 5.14 -4.60 9.55
N THR A 93 4.72 -5.52 10.40
CA THR A 93 3.65 -6.49 10.09
C THR A 93 2.32 -6.14 10.77
N SER A 94 2.39 -5.40 11.87
CA SER A 94 1.25 -5.03 12.73
C SER A 94 1.26 -3.56 13.09
N LEU A 95 0.13 -3.05 13.60
CA LEU A 95 0.06 -1.70 14.19
C LEU A 95 0.96 -1.57 15.42
N HIS A 96 1.24 -2.67 16.12
CA HIS A 96 2.19 -2.67 17.24
C HIS A 96 3.61 -2.38 16.74
N ASP A 97 4.08 -3.10 15.72
CA ASP A 97 5.40 -2.86 15.12
C ASP A 97 5.50 -1.43 14.57
N LEU A 98 4.41 -0.97 13.94
CA LEU A 98 4.34 0.40 13.43
C LEU A 98 4.52 1.42 14.55
N ARG A 99 3.85 1.25 15.71
CA ARG A 99 3.99 2.15 16.86
C ARG A 99 5.42 2.19 17.40
N GLN A 100 6.08 1.04 17.49
CA GLN A 100 7.49 0.98 17.92
C GLN A 100 8.37 1.78 16.96
N TRP A 101 8.21 1.57 15.67
CA TRP A 101 8.95 2.29 14.62
C TRP A 101 8.69 3.80 14.66
N LEU A 102 7.43 4.21 14.81
CA LEU A 102 7.05 5.62 14.95
C LEU A 102 7.62 6.26 16.21
N ALA A 103 7.72 5.54 17.33
CA ALA A 103 8.32 6.02 18.55
C ALA A 103 9.82 6.31 18.40
N GLU A 104 10.53 5.43 17.70
CA GLU A 104 11.95 5.63 17.37
C GLU A 104 12.13 6.87 16.49
N MET A 105 11.29 7.03 15.46
CA MET A 105 11.30 8.19 14.57
C MET A 105 11.01 9.50 15.32
N ALA A 106 10.00 9.50 16.18
CA ALA A 106 9.67 10.67 17.01
C ALA A 106 10.83 11.07 17.91
N GLY A 107 11.49 10.08 18.53
CA GLY A 107 12.70 10.28 19.35
C GLY A 107 13.88 10.89 18.57
N CYS A 108 13.95 10.66 17.26
CA CYS A 108 14.95 11.26 16.36
C CYS A 108 14.50 12.59 15.74
N GLY A 109 13.29 13.08 16.04
CA GLY A 109 12.73 14.29 15.44
C GLY A 109 12.31 14.13 13.97
N GLU A 110 12.15 12.90 13.53
CA GLU A 110 11.69 12.55 12.17
C GLU A 110 10.19 12.78 12.02
N ALA A 111 9.76 12.96 10.78
CA ALA A 111 8.34 13.15 10.45
C ALA A 111 7.84 12.07 9.50
N VAL A 112 6.52 11.85 9.54
CA VAL A 112 5.83 10.95 8.63
C VAL A 112 4.82 11.70 7.77
N CYS A 113 4.47 11.10 6.65
CA CYS A 113 3.47 11.64 5.74
C CYS A 113 2.37 10.62 5.52
N LEU A 114 1.13 11.09 5.63
CA LEU A 114 -0.08 10.31 5.37
C LEU A 114 -0.78 10.85 4.14
N ASP A 115 -1.19 9.94 3.26
CA ASP A 115 -1.96 10.29 2.07
C ASP A 115 -3.02 9.24 1.75
N GLY A 116 -4.10 9.70 1.10
CA GLY A 116 -5.21 8.87 0.68
C GLY A 116 -4.98 8.25 -0.70
N LEU A 117 -5.30 6.98 -0.83
CA LEU A 117 -5.30 6.25 -2.09
C LEU A 117 -6.72 5.86 -2.47
N ALA A 118 -7.01 5.78 -3.77
CA ALA A 118 -8.28 5.25 -4.22
C ALA A 118 -8.08 4.33 -5.43
N THR A 119 -8.57 3.12 -5.29
CA THR A 119 -8.55 2.11 -6.32
C THR A 119 -9.90 2.04 -7.01
N ARG A 120 -9.93 2.19 -8.34
CA ARG A 120 -11.17 1.94 -9.10
C ARG A 120 -11.56 0.47 -9.01
N VAL A 121 -12.83 0.22 -8.70
CA VAL A 121 -13.39 -1.13 -8.66
C VAL A 121 -14.48 -1.29 -9.71
N GLN A 122 -14.91 -2.52 -9.95
CA GLN A 122 -16.04 -2.77 -10.83
C GLN A 122 -17.32 -2.20 -10.22
N ARG A 123 -18.20 -1.67 -11.08
CA ARG A 123 -19.52 -1.22 -10.67
C ARG A 123 -20.30 -2.40 -10.07
N PRO A 124 -20.69 -2.33 -8.80
CA PRO A 124 -21.42 -3.41 -8.17
C PRO A 124 -22.87 -3.49 -8.68
N LEU A 125 -23.47 -4.65 -8.52
CA LEU A 125 -24.89 -4.83 -8.74
C LEU A 125 -25.69 -4.21 -7.60
N GLY A 126 -26.85 -3.65 -7.93
CA GLY A 126 -27.76 -3.04 -6.97
C GLY A 126 -27.39 -1.61 -6.58
N TRP A 127 -28.41 -0.75 -6.51
CA TRP A 127 -28.27 0.68 -6.24
C TRP A 127 -27.61 0.99 -4.89
N ALA A 128 -27.98 0.27 -3.84
CA ALA A 128 -27.44 0.48 -2.50
C ALA A 128 -25.91 0.27 -2.48
N ASN A 129 -25.42 -0.81 -3.08
CA ASN A 129 -23.98 -1.10 -3.18
C ASN A 129 -23.26 -0.07 -4.05
N GLN A 130 -23.89 0.39 -5.13
CA GLN A 130 -23.32 1.44 -5.99
C GLN A 130 -23.13 2.75 -5.22
N LYS A 131 -24.12 3.16 -4.40
CA LYS A 131 -24.05 4.39 -3.61
C LYS A 131 -22.91 4.33 -2.59
N VAL A 132 -22.71 3.20 -1.94
CA VAL A 132 -21.63 2.99 -0.94
C VAL A 132 -20.23 3.09 -1.57
N LEU A 133 -20.06 2.55 -2.77
CA LEU A 133 -18.75 2.57 -3.44
C LEU A 133 -18.52 3.81 -4.33
N TYR A 134 -19.50 4.70 -4.47
CA TYR A 134 -19.37 5.84 -5.35
C TYR A 134 -18.56 6.97 -4.72
N ASP A 135 -17.42 7.26 -5.33
CA ASP A 135 -16.57 8.41 -5.00
C ASP A 135 -17.01 9.62 -5.86
N ALA A 136 -17.66 10.59 -5.22
CA ALA A 136 -18.14 11.79 -5.90
C ALA A 136 -17.00 12.68 -6.45
N LYS A 137 -15.82 12.68 -5.80
CA LYS A 137 -14.64 13.45 -6.22
C LYS A 137 -14.06 12.89 -7.53
N ARG A 138 -14.12 11.56 -7.71
CA ARG A 138 -13.56 10.84 -8.87
C ARG A 138 -14.61 10.41 -9.90
N HIS A 139 -15.90 10.66 -9.62
CA HIS A 139 -17.03 10.21 -10.45
C HIS A 139 -16.95 8.73 -10.85
N SER A 140 -16.58 7.88 -9.91
CA SER A 140 -16.36 6.44 -10.16
C SER A 140 -16.58 5.61 -8.91
N HIS A 141 -16.77 4.29 -9.09
CA HIS A 141 -16.82 3.37 -7.96
C HIS A 141 -15.38 3.03 -7.56
N THR A 142 -15.05 3.28 -6.30
CA THR A 142 -13.71 3.11 -5.75
C THR A 142 -13.74 2.38 -4.41
N ALA A 143 -12.61 1.80 -4.07
CA ALA A 143 -12.25 1.44 -2.71
C ALA A 143 -11.18 2.43 -2.26
N GLN A 144 -11.35 2.99 -1.09
CA GLN A 144 -10.41 3.93 -0.47
C GLN A 144 -9.35 3.19 0.29
N GLY A 145 -8.19 3.79 0.43
CA GLY A 145 -7.08 3.32 1.22
C GLY A 145 -6.22 4.47 1.73
N LEU A 146 -5.28 4.14 2.60
CA LEU A 146 -4.29 5.04 3.16
C LEU A 146 -2.89 4.48 2.99
N ALA A 147 -1.91 5.36 2.82
CA ALA A 147 -0.50 5.05 2.87
C ALA A 147 0.20 6.01 3.83
N LEU A 148 1.03 5.45 4.71
CA LEU A 148 1.92 6.17 5.62
C LEU A 148 3.35 5.93 5.17
N SER A 149 4.13 6.98 5.06
CA SER A 149 5.54 6.91 4.66
C SER A 149 6.41 7.84 5.49
N THR A 150 7.73 7.61 5.51
CA THR A 150 8.70 8.59 5.99
C THR A 150 8.77 9.79 5.04
N ILE A 151 9.33 10.90 5.50
CA ILE A 151 9.67 12.05 4.63
C ILE A 151 10.72 11.71 3.56
N HIS A 152 11.44 10.60 3.72
CA HIS A 152 12.43 10.07 2.76
C HIS A 152 11.79 9.18 1.70
N GLY A 153 10.48 8.95 1.80
CA GLY A 153 9.72 8.17 0.84
C GLY A 153 9.71 6.67 1.09
N ASP A 154 10.05 6.19 2.28
CA ASP A 154 9.92 4.78 2.63
C ASP A 154 8.52 4.49 3.14
N LEU A 155 7.86 3.50 2.57
CA LEU A 155 6.50 3.12 2.93
C LEU A 155 6.51 2.35 4.26
N LEU A 156 5.85 2.89 5.27
CA LEU A 156 5.71 2.29 6.58
C LEU A 156 4.45 1.44 6.70
N TRP A 157 3.36 1.89 6.06
CA TRP A 157 2.05 1.25 6.16
C TRP A 157 1.21 1.52 4.92
N CYS A 158 0.43 0.53 4.51
CA CYS A 158 -0.59 0.68 3.49
C CYS A 158 -1.76 -0.25 3.84
N ASP A 159 -2.95 0.30 3.90
CA ASP A 159 -4.19 -0.47 4.10
C ASP A 159 -5.31 0.16 3.28
N GLY A 160 -6.40 -0.56 3.07
CA GLY A 160 -7.49 -0.06 2.26
C GLY A 160 -8.65 -1.03 2.14
N GLY A 161 -9.46 -0.84 1.09
CA GLY A 161 -10.66 -1.64 0.87
C GLY A 161 -11.91 -1.01 1.47
N TRP A 162 -11.82 0.21 2.02
CA TRP A 162 -12.96 0.95 2.53
C TRP A 162 -13.83 1.51 1.42
N PRO A 163 -15.12 1.74 1.68
CA PRO A 163 -16.04 2.28 0.69
C PRO A 163 -15.58 3.58 0.05
N GLY A 164 -15.83 3.76 -1.25
CA GLY A 164 -15.49 4.98 -1.97
C GLY A 164 -16.20 6.23 -1.47
N SER A 165 -17.32 6.08 -0.77
CA SER A 165 -18.06 7.18 -0.13
C SER A 165 -17.49 7.61 1.23
N CYS A 166 -16.55 6.84 1.84
CA CYS A 166 -15.93 7.22 3.10
C CYS A 166 -15.12 8.51 2.95
N HIS A 167 -15.21 9.35 3.97
CA HIS A 167 -14.39 10.57 4.06
C HIS A 167 -12.97 10.25 4.54
N GLU A 168 -12.02 11.05 4.09
CA GLU A 168 -10.59 10.87 4.42
C GLU A 168 -10.34 10.82 5.94
N HIS A 169 -11.13 11.54 6.76
CA HIS A 169 -11.03 11.48 8.23
C HIS A 169 -11.37 10.10 8.80
N GLU A 170 -12.45 9.50 8.31
CA GLU A 170 -12.92 8.19 8.77
C GLU A 170 -11.91 7.08 8.44
N LEU A 171 -11.17 7.25 7.34
CA LEU A 171 -10.17 6.26 6.92
C LEU A 171 -9.04 6.10 7.93
N ILE A 172 -8.60 7.19 8.59
CA ILE A 172 -7.52 7.14 9.59
C ILE A 172 -7.98 6.33 10.81
N GLU A 173 -9.21 6.57 11.27
CA GLU A 173 -9.80 5.84 12.39
C GLU A 173 -10.02 4.36 12.04
N LEU A 174 -10.58 4.08 10.86
CA LEU A 174 -10.79 2.72 10.38
C LEU A 174 -9.48 1.93 10.20
N ALA A 175 -8.39 2.61 9.90
CA ALA A 175 -7.05 2.03 9.81
C ALA A 175 -6.39 1.85 11.20
N GLY A 176 -6.92 2.44 12.25
CA GLY A 176 -6.30 2.50 13.58
C GLY A 176 -5.02 3.35 13.62
N LEU A 177 -4.80 4.17 12.59
CA LEU A 177 -3.62 5.04 12.49
C LEU A 177 -3.73 6.29 13.34
N ASP A 178 -4.94 6.77 13.61
CA ASP A 178 -5.19 7.93 14.45
C ASP A 178 -4.60 7.71 15.85
N GLN A 179 -4.95 6.61 16.50
CA GLN A 179 -4.44 6.22 17.80
C GLN A 179 -2.92 5.99 17.77
N ALA A 180 -2.43 5.27 16.74
CA ALA A 180 -1.00 4.96 16.63
C ALA A 180 -0.13 6.22 16.49
N LEU A 181 -0.57 7.22 15.73
CA LEU A 181 0.15 8.47 15.50
C LEU A 181 0.06 9.41 16.71
N GLU A 182 -1.10 9.43 17.41
CA GLU A 182 -1.32 10.31 18.57
C GLU A 182 -0.55 9.86 19.81
N GLU A 183 -0.57 8.54 20.12
CA GLU A 183 0.12 7.98 21.28
C GLU A 183 1.64 8.18 21.22
N VAL A 184 2.19 8.27 20.02
CA VAL A 184 3.66 8.40 19.81
C VAL A 184 4.09 9.86 19.63
N GLU A 185 3.15 10.78 19.43
CA GLU A 185 3.43 12.21 19.21
C GLU A 185 4.37 12.49 18.01
N VAL A 186 4.38 11.61 17.03
CA VAL A 186 5.21 11.78 15.83
C VAL A 186 4.68 12.91 14.95
N THR A 187 5.57 13.76 14.46
CA THR A 187 5.21 14.83 13.52
C THR A 187 4.61 14.24 12.25
N SER A 188 3.32 14.51 12.00
CA SER A 188 2.57 13.95 10.90
C SER A 188 2.19 15.00 9.88
N LEU A 189 2.69 14.87 8.66
CA LEU A 189 2.39 15.77 7.53
C LEU A 189 1.23 15.18 6.73
N LEU A 190 0.14 15.92 6.67
CA LEU A 190 -1.13 15.49 6.09
C LEU A 190 -1.46 16.25 4.83
N ASP A 191 -2.26 15.65 3.94
CA ASP A 191 -2.85 16.37 2.84
C ASP A 191 -3.95 17.34 3.31
N ARG A 192 -4.31 18.23 2.41
CA ARG A 192 -5.35 19.24 2.64
C ARG A 192 -6.71 18.61 3.02
N GLY A 193 -6.99 17.40 2.59
CA GLY A 193 -8.18 16.64 2.95
C GLY A 193 -8.32 16.38 4.45
N PHE A 194 -7.19 16.28 5.15
CA PHE A 194 -7.14 16.00 6.59
C PHE A 194 -7.05 17.25 7.50
N ARG A 195 -7.23 18.45 6.95
CA ARG A 195 -7.15 19.72 7.73
C ARG A 195 -8.07 19.77 8.94
N GLY A 196 -9.20 19.09 8.88
CA GLY A 196 -10.12 19.03 10.03
C GLY A 196 -9.45 18.42 11.24
N LEU A 197 -8.75 17.32 11.05
CA LEU A 197 -8.01 16.60 12.10
C LEU A 197 -6.79 17.37 12.59
N ALA A 198 -6.04 18.00 11.69
CA ALA A 198 -4.85 18.78 12.04
C ALA A 198 -5.16 20.01 12.92
N LYS A 199 -6.41 20.47 13.00
CA LYS A 199 -6.79 21.59 13.87
C LYS A 199 -6.88 21.21 15.35
N THR A 200 -7.13 19.95 15.64
CA THR A 200 -7.37 19.44 16.99
C THR A 200 -6.20 18.69 17.58
N ARG A 201 -5.13 18.48 16.81
CA ARG A 201 -3.99 17.64 17.17
C ARG A 201 -2.67 18.39 16.96
N VAL A 202 -1.84 18.47 18.01
CA VAL A 202 -0.64 19.32 18.04
C VAL A 202 0.43 18.88 17.05
N HIS A 203 0.64 17.58 16.90
CA HIS A 203 1.70 17.01 16.03
C HIS A 203 1.27 16.78 14.58
N TRP A 204 0.04 17.19 14.23
CA TRP A 204 -0.52 16.97 12.89
C TRP A 204 -0.56 18.26 12.09
N HIS A 205 0.09 18.29 10.97
CA HIS A 205 0.26 19.46 10.13
C HIS A 205 -0.33 19.29 8.74
N ALA A 206 -1.27 20.13 8.39
CA ALA A 206 -1.85 20.21 7.05
C ALA A 206 -1.68 21.60 6.45
N PRO A 207 -1.67 21.75 5.11
CA PRO A 207 -1.52 23.06 4.47
C PRO A 207 -2.58 24.05 4.92
N VAL A 208 -2.16 25.26 5.24
CA VAL A 208 -3.05 26.35 5.67
C VAL A 208 -3.76 26.97 4.44
N GLY A 209 -5.00 27.37 4.63
CA GLY A 209 -5.79 28.03 3.59
C GLY A 209 -6.31 27.08 2.50
N ASP A 210 -7.20 27.57 1.65
CA ASP A 210 -7.73 26.87 0.50
C ASP A 210 -7.49 27.70 -0.80
N ARG A 211 -8.01 27.23 -1.93
CA ARG A 211 -7.88 27.97 -3.21
C ARG A 211 -8.50 29.37 -3.16
N ARG A 212 -9.56 29.56 -2.34
CA ARG A 212 -10.28 30.85 -2.23
C ARG A 212 -9.57 31.82 -1.30
N THR A 213 -8.77 31.31 -0.36
CA THR A 213 -8.07 32.11 0.65
C THR A 213 -6.57 32.25 0.36
N LYS A 214 -6.08 31.69 -0.75
CA LYS A 214 -4.64 31.67 -1.10
C LYS A 214 -4.00 33.07 -1.06
N ASP A 215 -4.68 34.07 -1.53
CA ASP A 215 -4.16 35.45 -1.59
C ASP A 215 -4.22 36.18 -0.24
N ARG A 216 -4.91 35.59 0.75
CA ARG A 216 -5.06 36.16 2.11
C ARG A 216 -4.10 35.52 3.12
N LEU A 217 -3.23 34.62 2.67
CA LEU A 217 -2.25 33.98 3.55
C LEU A 217 -1.14 34.97 3.92
N SER A 218 -0.73 34.94 5.20
CA SER A 218 0.46 35.67 5.63
C SER A 218 1.74 35.09 4.99
N ASP A 219 2.84 35.84 5.01
CA ASP A 219 4.12 35.35 4.48
C ASP A 219 4.60 34.11 5.21
N GLY A 220 4.42 34.05 6.55
CA GLY A 220 4.72 32.86 7.34
C GLY A 220 3.90 31.63 6.93
N GLN A 221 2.61 31.82 6.68
CA GLN A 221 1.74 30.73 6.21
C GLN A 221 2.13 30.25 4.80
N ARG A 222 2.54 31.17 3.93
CA ARG A 222 3.06 30.83 2.60
C ARG A 222 4.37 30.07 2.70
N ALA A 223 5.29 30.50 3.58
CA ALA A 223 6.55 29.81 3.83
C ALA A 223 6.32 28.40 4.39
N PHE A 224 5.46 28.24 5.41
CA PHE A 224 5.06 26.94 5.95
C PHE A 224 4.50 26.00 4.86
N ASN A 225 3.55 26.48 4.06
CA ASN A 225 2.98 25.67 2.98
C ASN A 225 4.02 25.26 1.94
N ARG A 226 5.02 26.12 1.66
CA ARG A 226 6.10 25.81 0.72
C ARG A 226 7.01 24.70 1.25
N VAL A 227 7.42 24.78 2.52
CA VAL A 227 8.24 23.75 3.17
C VAL A 227 7.49 22.41 3.20
N GLN A 228 6.24 22.42 3.64
CA GLN A 228 5.42 21.22 3.67
C GLN A 228 5.22 20.60 2.29
N ALA A 229 4.99 21.41 1.25
CA ALA A 229 4.88 20.93 -0.13
C ALA A 229 6.20 20.30 -0.62
N GLY A 230 7.35 20.88 -0.26
CA GLY A 230 8.67 20.30 -0.58
C GLY A 230 8.89 18.93 0.05
N LEU A 231 8.57 18.77 1.33
CA LEU A 231 8.67 17.49 2.02
C LEU A 231 7.69 16.45 1.43
N ARG A 232 6.47 16.86 1.16
CA ARG A 232 5.47 15.97 0.55
C ARG A 232 5.80 15.54 -0.88
N ALA A 233 6.54 16.32 -1.65
CA ALA A 233 6.96 15.95 -3.00
C ALA A 233 7.79 14.65 -3.03
N LEU A 234 8.62 14.41 -2.00
CA LEU A 234 9.36 13.15 -1.84
C LEU A 234 8.42 11.98 -1.53
N VAL A 235 7.40 12.24 -0.74
CA VAL A 235 6.35 11.26 -0.39
C VAL A 235 5.46 10.93 -1.58
N GLU A 236 5.13 11.92 -2.40
CA GLU A 236 4.40 11.69 -3.65
C GLU A 236 5.13 10.71 -4.58
N GLN A 237 6.47 10.68 -4.54
CA GLN A 237 7.26 9.65 -5.21
C GLN A 237 7.03 8.25 -4.62
N ALA A 238 7.03 8.11 -3.28
CA ALA A 238 6.78 6.82 -2.63
C ALA A 238 5.37 6.29 -2.91
N ILE A 239 4.39 7.18 -2.75
CA ILE A 239 2.98 6.89 -3.07
C ILE A 239 2.82 6.69 -4.58
N GLY A 240 3.58 7.40 -5.41
CA GLY A 240 3.66 7.18 -6.85
C GLY A 240 4.13 5.77 -7.21
N HIS A 241 5.12 5.23 -6.50
CA HIS A 241 5.53 3.82 -6.68
C HIS A 241 4.40 2.85 -6.29
N LEU A 242 3.71 3.11 -5.20
CA LEU A 242 2.55 2.32 -4.79
C LEU A 242 1.38 2.49 -5.79
N ALA A 243 1.08 3.72 -6.20
CA ALA A 243 0.06 4.01 -7.20
C ALA A 243 0.41 3.48 -8.61
N ASN A 244 1.69 3.15 -8.87
CA ASN A 244 2.12 2.47 -10.09
C ASN A 244 1.80 0.98 -10.08
N ALA A 245 1.55 0.37 -8.90
CA ALA A 245 0.96 -0.95 -8.85
C ALA A 245 -0.41 -0.89 -9.53
N TRP A 246 -0.50 -1.53 -10.68
CA TRP A 246 -1.68 -1.40 -11.56
C TRP A 246 -2.98 -1.86 -10.88
N SER A 247 -2.91 -2.85 -9.99
CA SER A 247 -4.05 -3.32 -9.20
C SER A 247 -4.65 -2.20 -8.33
N LEU A 248 -3.81 -1.26 -7.86
CA LEU A 248 -4.25 -0.10 -7.08
C LEU A 248 -4.80 1.04 -7.96
N ARG A 249 -4.53 1.03 -9.25
CA ARG A 249 -5.23 1.93 -10.20
C ARG A 249 -6.61 1.41 -10.54
N ARG A 250 -6.73 0.10 -10.73
CA ARG A 250 -7.99 -0.54 -11.07
C ARG A 250 -7.99 -2.02 -10.69
N TRP A 251 -8.76 -2.38 -9.68
CA TRP A 251 -9.00 -3.76 -9.31
C TRP A 251 -10.16 -4.37 -10.09
N ARG A 252 -9.96 -5.52 -10.71
CA ARG A 252 -10.96 -6.25 -11.49
C ARG A 252 -11.41 -7.55 -10.85
N GLY A 253 -10.83 -7.90 -9.71
CA GLY A 253 -11.18 -9.10 -8.95
C GLY A 253 -12.33 -8.86 -7.98
N LEU A 254 -12.51 -9.79 -7.07
CA LEU A 254 -13.56 -9.76 -6.05
C LEU A 254 -13.32 -8.62 -5.06
N LEU A 255 -14.40 -7.91 -4.71
CA LEU A 255 -14.31 -6.69 -3.91
C LEU A 255 -13.75 -6.95 -2.50
N TYR A 256 -14.11 -8.08 -1.86
CA TYR A 256 -13.63 -8.42 -0.52
C TYR A 256 -12.11 -8.65 -0.44
N ARG A 257 -11.43 -8.84 -1.57
CA ARG A 257 -9.96 -9.00 -1.64
C ARG A 257 -9.21 -7.66 -1.75
N VAL A 258 -9.91 -6.55 -1.92
CA VAL A 258 -9.27 -5.26 -2.19
C VAL A 258 -8.33 -4.86 -1.06
N ARG A 259 -8.67 -5.17 0.19
CA ARG A 259 -7.81 -4.90 1.35
C ARG A 259 -6.48 -5.64 1.23
N ASP A 260 -6.54 -6.94 0.97
CA ASP A 260 -5.33 -7.76 0.82
C ASP A 260 -4.49 -7.28 -0.38
N VAL A 261 -5.14 -6.81 -1.45
CA VAL A 261 -4.45 -6.22 -2.61
C VAL A 261 -3.70 -4.94 -2.23
N PHE A 262 -4.27 -4.06 -1.41
CA PHE A 262 -3.56 -2.86 -0.91
C PHE A 262 -2.30 -3.26 -0.14
N ARG A 263 -2.44 -4.17 0.82
CA ARG A 263 -1.34 -4.64 1.68
C ARG A 263 -0.29 -5.39 0.89
N ALA A 264 -0.69 -6.34 0.05
CA ALA A 264 0.22 -7.11 -0.80
C ALA A 264 0.98 -6.23 -1.80
N ALA A 265 0.31 -5.25 -2.43
CA ALA A 265 0.98 -4.30 -3.31
C ALA A 265 2.02 -3.46 -2.55
N GLY A 266 1.68 -2.98 -1.36
CA GLY A 266 2.62 -2.26 -0.48
C GLY A 266 3.82 -3.12 -0.10
N ALA A 267 3.59 -4.36 0.34
CA ALA A 267 4.65 -5.30 0.70
C ALA A 267 5.60 -5.58 -0.48
N LEU A 268 5.06 -5.84 -1.67
CA LEU A 268 5.85 -6.09 -2.88
C LEU A 268 6.65 -4.85 -3.33
N VAL A 269 6.08 -3.65 -3.21
CA VAL A 269 6.79 -2.39 -3.51
C VAL A 269 7.94 -2.17 -2.53
N CYS A 270 7.73 -2.38 -1.23
CA CYS A 270 8.77 -2.27 -0.20
C CYS A 270 9.91 -3.26 -0.46
N LEU A 271 9.58 -4.53 -0.69
CA LEU A 271 10.56 -5.55 -1.03
C LEU A 271 11.38 -5.20 -2.27
N GLY A 272 10.73 -4.77 -3.33
CA GLY A 272 11.42 -4.35 -4.56
C GLY A 272 12.41 -3.21 -4.29
N ARG A 273 12.02 -2.21 -3.50
CA ARG A 273 12.90 -1.09 -3.14
C ARG A 273 14.08 -1.54 -2.26
N TRP A 274 13.83 -2.41 -1.29
CA TRP A 274 14.88 -2.95 -0.42
C TRP A 274 15.92 -3.74 -1.23
N LEU A 275 15.49 -4.60 -2.13
CA LEU A 275 16.36 -5.39 -3.01
C LEU A 275 17.27 -4.53 -3.90
N HIS A 276 16.77 -3.36 -4.34
CA HIS A 276 17.60 -2.41 -5.11
C HIS A 276 18.63 -1.64 -4.28
N ARG A 277 18.49 -1.62 -2.95
CA ARG A 277 19.43 -0.94 -2.04
C ARG A 277 20.52 -1.85 -1.49
N VAL A 278 20.27 -3.15 -1.44
CA VAL A 278 21.26 -4.11 -0.97
C VAL A 278 22.32 -4.29 -2.05
N PRO A 279 23.62 -4.01 -1.79
CA PRO A 279 24.69 -4.28 -2.73
C PRO A 279 24.75 -5.78 -3.01
N THR A 280 24.78 -6.17 -4.26
CA THR A 280 25.00 -7.56 -4.71
C THR A 280 26.41 -8.00 -4.46
#